data_c4d381d720369e2615a63136ffa4d7d3
#
_entry.id   c4d381d720369e2615a63136ffa4d7d3
#
_cell.length_a   1.000
_cell.length_b   1.000
_cell.length_c   1.000
_cell.angle_alpha   90.00
_cell.angle_beta   90.00
_cell.angle_gamma   90.00
#
_symmetry.space_group_name_H-M   'P 1'
#
loop_
_entity.id
_entity.type
_entity.pdbx_description
1 polymer ?
#
loop_
_entity_poly.entity_id
_entity_poly.type
_entity_poly.pdbx_seq_one_letter_code
_entity_poly.pdbx_strand_id
1 'polypeptide(L)'
;MNTVRRTLCLMVPLLLAGACASAPRAHPWVLLGQRVVDFHVDHDIIEVGRAEGRFRELRLVAHQGVVEMYDVRITLGDGDLFRPEGKLVLDRGEGRTINLPGDHRSVRNVNFVYRSLRGAGQRATISLYGR
;
A
#
# COMPACT_ATOMS: atom_id res chain seq x y z
N MET A 1 -10.10 12.47 80.99
CA MET A 1 -9.00 11.60 80.39
C MET A 1 -9.40 11.27 79.00
N ASN A 2 -8.83 11.97 78.02
CA ASN A 2 -9.20 11.82 76.60
C ASN A 2 -8.12 11.05 75.88
N THR A 3 -8.44 9.81 75.56
CA THR A 3 -7.54 8.94 74.73
C THR A 3 -7.84 9.20 73.28
N VAL A 4 -6.96 10.00 72.61
CA VAL A 4 -7.03 10.22 71.20
C VAL A 4 -6.46 9.02 70.45
N ARG A 5 -7.33 8.23 69.82
CA ARG A 5 -6.91 7.17 68.91
C ARG A 5 -6.48 7.82 67.57
N ARG A 6 -5.20 7.83 67.30
CA ARG A 6 -4.65 8.17 65.99
C ARG A 6 -4.84 7.00 65.01
N THR A 7 -5.78 7.15 64.10
CA THR A 7 -5.97 6.21 62.98
C THR A 7 -4.91 6.53 61.93
N LEU A 8 -3.95 5.64 61.77
CA LEU A 8 -2.94 5.72 60.76
C LEU A 8 -3.49 5.22 59.41
N CYS A 9 -3.89 6.15 58.52
CA CYS A 9 -4.26 5.81 57.15
C CYS A 9 -2.99 5.47 56.35
N LEU A 10 -2.78 4.19 56.05
CA LEU A 10 -1.81 3.72 55.08
C LEU A 10 -2.35 3.99 53.69
N MET A 11 -1.83 5.05 53.05
CA MET A 11 -2.00 5.28 51.65
C MET A 11 -1.06 4.32 50.87
N VAL A 12 -1.66 3.33 50.21
CA VAL A 12 -0.97 2.51 49.23
C VAL A 12 -0.98 3.23 47.88
N PRO A 13 0.17 3.60 47.28
CA PRO A 13 0.18 4.15 45.95
C PRO A 13 -0.07 3.03 44.92
N LEU A 14 -1.21 3.15 44.23
CA LEU A 14 -1.53 2.31 43.08
C LEU A 14 -0.67 2.75 41.92
N LEU A 15 0.40 2.00 41.66
CA LEU A 15 1.24 2.14 40.46
C LEU A 15 0.43 1.69 39.25
N LEU A 16 -0.17 2.62 38.53
CA LEU A 16 -0.65 2.36 37.16
C LEU A 16 0.55 2.18 36.24
N ALA A 17 0.91 0.94 35.98
CA ALA A 17 1.82 0.59 34.89
C ALA A 17 1.07 0.88 33.57
N GLY A 18 1.29 2.05 33.00
CA GLY A 18 0.84 2.39 31.66
C GLY A 18 1.56 1.51 30.66
N ALA A 19 0.89 0.46 30.16
CA ALA A 19 1.35 -0.26 29.00
C ALA A 19 1.27 0.65 27.77
N CYS A 20 2.39 1.26 27.38
CA CYS A 20 2.53 1.89 26.08
C CYS A 20 2.43 0.81 25.01
N ALA A 21 1.23 0.52 24.53
CA ALA A 21 1.02 -0.24 23.33
C ALA A 21 1.55 0.61 22.16
N SER A 22 2.74 0.28 21.67
CA SER A 22 3.27 0.89 20.47
C SER A 22 2.38 0.49 19.31
N ALA A 23 1.58 1.43 18.81
CA ALA A 23 0.80 1.22 17.60
C ALA A 23 1.74 0.83 16.45
N PRO A 24 1.40 -0.16 15.63
CA PRO A 24 2.22 -0.54 14.50
C PRO A 24 2.38 0.69 13.60
N ARG A 25 3.63 1.08 13.36
CA ARG A 25 3.94 2.20 12.46
C ARG A 25 3.54 1.77 11.05
N ALA A 26 2.45 2.33 10.55
CA ALA A 26 2.08 2.17 9.15
C ALA A 26 3.18 2.79 8.29
N HIS A 27 3.85 1.96 7.50
CA HIS A 27 4.83 2.47 6.53
C HIS A 27 4.07 3.30 5.48
N PRO A 28 4.51 4.55 5.20
CA PRO A 28 3.85 5.37 4.21
C PRO A 28 3.97 4.77 2.81
N TRP A 29 2.98 5.02 1.97
CA TRP A 29 3.04 4.68 0.56
C TRP A 29 4.06 5.56 -0.17
N VAL A 30 4.97 4.95 -0.90
CA VAL A 30 5.98 5.63 -1.71
C VAL A 30 5.61 5.51 -3.18
N LEU A 31 5.60 6.62 -3.91
CA LEU A 31 5.37 6.60 -5.36
C LEU A 31 6.58 6.00 -6.07
N LEU A 32 6.35 4.93 -6.83
CA LEU A 32 7.38 4.20 -7.57
C LEU A 32 7.42 4.58 -9.06
N GLY A 33 6.30 5.02 -9.61
CA GLY A 33 6.23 5.45 -10.98
C GLY A 33 4.81 5.75 -11.44
N GLN A 34 4.72 6.38 -12.61
CA GLN A 34 3.45 6.74 -13.24
C GLN A 34 3.51 6.49 -14.74
N ARG A 35 2.34 6.19 -15.34
CA ARG A 35 2.13 6.11 -16.78
C ARG A 35 0.84 6.82 -17.16
N VAL A 36 0.90 7.59 -18.23
CA VAL A 36 -0.30 8.15 -18.87
C VAL A 36 -0.82 7.10 -19.84
N VAL A 37 -2.08 6.75 -19.70
CA VAL A 37 -2.73 5.70 -20.49
C VAL A 37 -3.72 6.31 -21.46
N ASP A 38 -3.65 5.87 -22.69
CA ASP A 38 -4.54 6.27 -23.78
C ASP A 38 -5.75 5.33 -23.88
N PHE A 39 -6.74 5.69 -24.71
CA PHE A 39 -8.02 4.97 -24.83
C PHE A 39 -7.96 3.63 -25.59
N HIS A 40 -6.78 3.21 -26.00
CA HIS A 40 -6.58 1.94 -26.70
C HIS A 40 -6.16 0.84 -25.74
N VAL A 41 -6.29 -0.42 -26.15
CA VAL A 41 -5.60 -1.50 -25.45
C VAL A 41 -4.12 -1.30 -25.65
N ASP A 42 -3.40 -1.16 -24.57
CA ASP A 42 -1.97 -0.91 -24.60
C ASP A 42 -1.24 -1.69 -23.49
N HIS A 43 0.06 -1.72 -23.62
CA HIS A 43 0.95 -2.40 -22.72
C HIS A 43 2.02 -1.43 -22.25
N ASP A 44 2.14 -1.29 -20.94
CA ASP A 44 3.12 -0.41 -20.32
C ASP A 44 3.94 -1.12 -19.24
N ILE A 45 5.11 -0.56 -18.99
CA ILE A 45 6.05 -1.03 -17.97
C ILE A 45 6.41 0.13 -17.06
N ILE A 46 6.28 -0.08 -15.74
CA ILE A 46 6.86 0.80 -14.75
C ILE A 46 8.12 0.11 -14.20
N GLU A 47 9.27 0.70 -14.50
CA GLU A 47 10.54 0.27 -13.93
C GLU A 47 10.66 0.81 -12.51
N VAL A 48 10.92 -0.10 -11.54
CA VAL A 48 11.08 0.26 -10.13
C VAL A 48 12.55 0.22 -9.73
N GLY A 49 13.20 -0.91 -9.90
CA GLY A 49 14.60 -1.06 -9.53
C GLY A 49 14.85 -1.30 -8.03
N ARG A 50 16.04 -1.79 -7.74
CA ARG A 50 16.43 -2.15 -6.37
C ARG A 50 16.66 -0.95 -5.45
N ALA A 51 17.02 0.19 -6.02
CA ALA A 51 17.28 1.42 -5.28
C ALA A 51 16.04 1.96 -4.55
N GLU A 52 14.84 1.63 -5.05
CA GLU A 52 13.57 2.04 -4.47
C GLU A 52 13.22 1.28 -3.17
N GLY A 53 13.92 0.20 -2.86
CA GLY A 53 13.78 -0.54 -1.62
C GLY A 53 13.04 -1.88 -1.76
N ARG A 54 12.46 -2.31 -0.64
CA ARG A 54 11.72 -3.57 -0.53
C ARG A 54 10.34 -3.29 0.00
N PHE A 55 9.35 -3.98 -0.55
CA PHE A 55 7.93 -3.73 -0.31
C PHE A 55 7.20 -5.01 0.10
N ARG A 56 6.18 -4.84 0.90
CA ARG A 56 5.18 -5.88 1.22
C ARG A 56 4.00 -5.81 0.27
N GLU A 57 3.63 -4.60 -0.08
CA GLU A 57 2.44 -4.32 -0.86
C GLU A 57 2.74 -3.30 -1.94
N LEU A 58 2.11 -3.51 -3.08
CA LEU A 58 2.01 -2.52 -4.14
C LEU A 58 0.58 -2.01 -4.23
N ARG A 59 0.42 -0.77 -4.68
CA ARG A 59 -0.90 -0.19 -4.92
C ARG A 59 -0.93 0.51 -6.26
N LEU A 60 -1.89 0.14 -7.08
CA LEU A 60 -2.18 0.79 -8.36
C LEU A 60 -3.38 1.72 -8.19
N VAL A 61 -3.25 2.95 -8.65
CA VAL A 61 -4.30 3.98 -8.59
C VAL A 61 -4.48 4.59 -9.96
N ALA A 62 -5.71 4.63 -10.44
CA ALA A 62 -6.06 5.38 -11.65
C ALA A 62 -6.55 6.78 -11.30
N HIS A 63 -6.00 7.79 -11.95
CA HIS A 63 -6.44 9.17 -11.86
C HIS A 63 -7.13 9.58 -13.16
N GLN A 64 -8.21 10.34 -13.05
CA GLN A 64 -8.91 10.95 -14.19
C GLN A 64 -9.57 9.96 -15.17
N GLY A 65 -9.93 8.76 -14.73
CA GLY A 65 -10.61 7.82 -15.62
C GLY A 65 -10.79 6.46 -14.97
N VAL A 66 -11.44 5.55 -15.69
CA VAL A 66 -11.59 4.15 -15.32
C VAL A 66 -10.68 3.32 -16.20
N VAL A 67 -9.83 2.51 -15.58
CA VAL A 67 -8.88 1.65 -16.28
C VAL A 67 -9.14 0.19 -15.92
N GLU A 68 -9.33 -0.61 -16.93
CA GLU A 68 -9.49 -2.05 -16.82
C GLU A 68 -8.14 -2.72 -17.13
N MET A 69 -7.58 -3.43 -16.17
CA MET A 69 -6.33 -4.16 -16.34
C MET A 69 -6.62 -5.64 -16.58
N TYR A 70 -6.13 -6.16 -17.68
CA TYR A 70 -6.31 -7.55 -18.09
C TYR A 70 -5.20 -8.46 -17.57
N ASP A 71 -3.99 -7.96 -17.53
CA ASP A 71 -2.81 -8.71 -17.10
C ASP A 71 -1.87 -7.77 -16.35
N VAL A 72 -1.51 -8.16 -15.14
CA VAL A 72 -0.51 -7.48 -14.33
C VAL A 72 0.57 -8.48 -13.99
N ARG A 73 1.81 -8.16 -14.33
CA ARG A 73 2.98 -9.02 -14.08
C ARG A 73 4.00 -8.23 -13.31
N ILE A 74 4.34 -8.73 -12.16
CA ILE A 74 5.33 -8.12 -11.26
C ILE A 74 6.59 -8.98 -11.30
N THR A 75 7.68 -8.42 -11.81
CA THR A 75 8.99 -9.07 -11.77
C THR A 75 9.70 -8.65 -10.50
N LEU A 76 9.96 -9.61 -9.63
CA LEU A 76 10.65 -9.39 -8.37
C LEU A 76 12.17 -9.28 -8.56
N GLY A 77 12.87 -8.81 -7.53
CA GLY A 77 14.31 -8.55 -7.60
C GLY A 77 15.18 -9.77 -7.86
N ASP A 78 14.73 -10.95 -7.48
CA ASP A 78 15.36 -12.25 -7.76
C ASP A 78 15.04 -12.80 -9.16
N GLY A 79 14.14 -12.17 -9.89
CA GLY A 79 13.68 -12.58 -11.21
C GLY A 79 12.39 -13.38 -11.22
N ASP A 80 11.84 -13.72 -10.06
CA ASP A 80 10.56 -14.38 -9.94
C ASP A 80 9.44 -13.52 -10.52
N LEU A 81 8.51 -14.17 -11.21
CA LEU A 81 7.35 -13.53 -11.77
C LEU A 81 6.11 -13.78 -10.89
N PHE A 82 5.52 -12.71 -10.41
CA PHE A 82 4.27 -12.76 -9.66
C PHE A 82 3.14 -12.12 -10.46
N ARG A 83 2.01 -12.82 -10.52
CA ARG A 83 0.77 -12.36 -11.15
C ARG A 83 -0.34 -12.34 -10.10
N PRO A 84 -0.89 -11.17 -9.75
CA PRO A 84 -2.06 -11.12 -8.89
C PRO A 84 -3.26 -11.78 -9.59
N GLU A 85 -4.06 -12.47 -8.81
CA GLU A 85 -5.26 -13.14 -9.33
C GLU A 85 -6.39 -12.14 -9.59
N GLY A 86 -7.18 -12.45 -10.61
CA GLY A 86 -8.40 -11.72 -10.95
C GLY A 86 -8.15 -10.51 -11.84
N LYS A 87 -9.28 -9.98 -12.32
CA LYS A 87 -9.32 -8.78 -13.14
C LYS A 87 -9.31 -7.55 -12.26
N LEU A 88 -8.46 -6.60 -12.57
CA LEU A 88 -8.37 -5.35 -11.83
C LEU A 88 -9.09 -4.25 -12.60
N VAL A 89 -10.12 -3.68 -11.98
CA VAL A 89 -10.75 -2.45 -12.47
C VAL A 89 -10.37 -1.34 -11.50
N LEU A 90 -9.72 -0.30 -12.02
CA LEU A 90 -9.35 0.89 -11.28
C LEU A 90 -10.34 1.98 -11.64
N ASP A 91 -11.17 2.36 -10.70
CA ASP A 91 -12.04 3.53 -10.83
C ASP A 91 -11.30 4.79 -10.38
N ARG A 92 -11.84 5.93 -10.74
CA ARG A 92 -11.25 7.26 -10.50
C ARG A 92 -10.88 7.45 -9.03
N GLY A 93 -9.59 7.56 -8.75
CA GLY A 93 -9.05 7.76 -7.40
C GLY A 93 -9.06 6.52 -6.50
N GLU A 94 -9.67 5.42 -6.94
CA GLU A 94 -9.61 4.16 -6.22
C GLU A 94 -8.28 3.43 -6.49
N GLY A 95 -7.71 2.88 -5.44
CA GLY A 95 -6.50 2.08 -5.53
C GLY A 95 -6.77 0.61 -5.25
N ARG A 96 -6.08 -0.24 -6.00
CA ARG A 96 -6.03 -1.68 -5.74
C ARG A 96 -4.71 -2.05 -5.12
N THR A 97 -4.79 -2.65 -3.94
CA THR A 97 -3.63 -3.14 -3.22
C THR A 97 -3.34 -4.58 -3.63
N ILE A 98 -2.08 -4.86 -3.90
CA ILE A 98 -1.55 -6.17 -4.28
C ILE A 98 -0.55 -6.57 -3.21
N ASN A 99 -0.81 -7.67 -2.52
CA ASN A 99 0.12 -8.24 -1.55
C ASN A 99 1.19 -9.04 -2.29
N LEU A 100 2.45 -8.72 -2.06
CA LEU A 100 3.56 -9.46 -2.64
C LEU A 100 3.79 -10.77 -1.88
N PRO A 101 4.22 -11.85 -2.56
CA PRO A 101 4.54 -13.09 -1.89
C PRO A 101 5.81 -12.93 -1.04
N GLY A 102 5.80 -13.46 0.17
CA GLY A 102 6.88 -13.31 1.14
C GLY A 102 6.73 -12.07 2.00
N ASP A 103 7.81 -11.67 2.68
CA ASP A 103 7.72 -10.60 3.68
C ASP A 103 8.08 -9.23 3.09
N HIS A 104 9.28 -9.06 2.60
CA HIS A 104 9.72 -7.82 1.95
C HIS A 104 10.47 -8.17 0.67
N ARG A 105 9.93 -7.78 -0.46
CA ARG A 105 10.49 -8.09 -1.78
C ARG A 105 10.91 -6.83 -2.52
N SER A 106 12.07 -6.86 -3.12
CA SER A 106 12.42 -5.87 -4.13
C SER A 106 11.66 -6.15 -5.42
N VAL A 107 11.31 -5.10 -6.14
CA VAL A 107 10.58 -5.16 -7.40
C VAL A 107 11.47 -4.60 -8.49
N ARG A 108 11.59 -5.30 -9.63
CA ARG A 108 12.30 -4.79 -10.81
C ARG A 108 11.39 -3.91 -11.63
N ASN A 109 10.25 -4.46 -12.03
CA ASN A 109 9.28 -3.76 -12.84
C ASN A 109 7.88 -4.33 -12.65
N VAL A 110 6.91 -3.56 -13.07
CA VAL A 110 5.51 -3.96 -13.16
C VAL A 110 5.06 -3.73 -14.60
N ASN A 111 4.71 -4.83 -15.27
CA ASN A 111 4.12 -4.84 -16.59
C ASN A 111 2.60 -4.92 -16.48
N PHE A 112 1.87 -4.19 -17.28
CA PHE A 112 0.42 -4.30 -17.32
C PHE A 112 -0.14 -4.06 -18.72
N VAL A 113 -1.15 -4.85 -19.05
CA VAL A 113 -1.98 -4.68 -20.23
C VAL A 113 -3.32 -4.11 -19.77
N TYR A 114 -3.73 -3.02 -20.36
CA TYR A 114 -4.89 -2.27 -19.92
C TYR A 114 -5.76 -1.78 -21.08
N ARG A 115 -6.96 -1.38 -20.74
CA ARG A 115 -7.84 -0.59 -21.58
C ARG A 115 -8.47 0.52 -20.72
N SER A 116 -8.39 1.73 -21.19
CA SER A 116 -9.17 2.82 -20.62
C SER A 116 -10.62 2.73 -21.11
N LEU A 117 -11.57 2.74 -20.17
CA LEU A 117 -12.97 2.73 -20.49
C LEU A 117 -13.44 4.14 -20.83
N ARG A 118 -14.10 4.30 -21.97
CA ARG A 118 -14.62 5.60 -22.40
C ARG A 118 -15.63 6.13 -21.38
N GLY A 119 -15.51 7.37 -21.01
CA GLY A 119 -16.48 8.03 -20.14
C GLY A 119 -16.19 9.50 -19.82
N ALA A 120 -14.99 9.99 -20.06
CA ALA A 120 -14.62 11.34 -19.64
C ALA A 120 -13.73 12.12 -20.61
N GLY A 121 -13.50 11.67 -21.84
CA GLY A 121 -12.68 12.40 -22.82
C GLY A 121 -11.25 12.75 -22.37
N GLN A 122 -10.77 12.17 -21.30
CA GLN A 122 -9.49 12.51 -20.69
C GLN A 122 -8.61 11.25 -20.57
N ARG A 123 -7.33 11.48 -20.78
CA ARG A 123 -6.28 10.49 -20.51
C ARG A 123 -6.30 10.14 -19.03
N ALA A 124 -6.24 8.86 -18.70
CA ALA A 124 -6.03 8.43 -17.32
C ALA A 124 -4.54 8.37 -17.01
N THR A 125 -4.20 8.54 -15.75
CA THR A 125 -2.83 8.31 -15.26
C THR A 125 -2.86 7.17 -14.26
N ILE A 126 -2.02 6.17 -14.47
CA ILE A 126 -1.82 5.08 -13.51
C ILE A 126 -0.60 5.40 -12.67
N SER A 127 -0.77 5.39 -11.36
CA SER A 127 0.30 5.54 -10.37
C SER A 127 0.53 4.23 -9.64
N LEU A 128 1.79 3.85 -9.49
CA LEU A 128 2.23 2.70 -8.73
C LEU A 128 2.89 3.16 -7.43
N TYR A 129 2.41 2.66 -6.33
CA TYR A 129 2.97 2.88 -5.00
C TYR A 129 3.43 1.58 -4.37
N GLY A 130 4.41 1.66 -3.45
CA GLY A 130 4.88 0.55 -2.63
C GLY A 130 4.95 0.91 -1.15
N ARG A 131 4.77 -0.07 -0.27
CA ARG A 131 5.05 0.04 1.17
C ARG A 131 5.50 -1.28 1.80
#